data_2f8a4d8e11060a24ad42ed392817d17b
#
_entry.id   2f8a4d8e11060a24ad42ed392817d17b
#
_cell.length_a   1.000
_cell.length_b   1.000
_cell.length_c   1.000
_cell.angle_alpha   90.00
_cell.angle_beta   90.00
_cell.angle_gamma   90.00
#
_symmetry.space_group_name_H-M   'P 1'
#
loop_
_entity.id
_entity.type
_entity.pdbx_description
1 polymer ?
#
loop_
_entity_poly.entity_id
_entity_poly.type
_entity_poly.pdbx_seq_one_letter_code
_entity_poly.pdbx_strand_id
1 'polypeptide(L)'
;NSMADDFGITFAGKEERGFFCSNRNDARGYDHIYSFERPTITIFIEGIVNDVDEYPIEDATVRIVGKDGLNVKVPVKKDGTYRVELERDIRYVMMASARGYLNQNYELHTGPEEKNETYIVDFFLSPISKPVVIDNIFYDFDKATLRPESKKALDEMIKMLNDNPNVTIELGAHTDRKGTDQ
;
A
#
# COMPACT_ATOMS: atom_id res chain seq x y z
N ASN A 1 -8.46 -15.10 30.08
CA ASN A 1 -8.33 -15.54 31.47
C ASN A 1 -9.51 -15.03 32.26
N SER A 2 -10.09 -15.90 33.08
CA SER A 2 -11.13 -15.57 34.05
C SER A 2 -10.54 -15.68 35.46
N MET A 3 -11.35 -15.34 36.47
CA MET A 3 -11.01 -15.61 37.88
C MET A 3 -11.31 -17.08 38.27
N ALA A 4 -11.81 -17.88 37.34
CA ALA A 4 -12.08 -19.30 37.51
C ALA A 4 -10.82 -20.14 37.22
N ASP A 5 -10.86 -21.40 37.68
CA ASP A 5 -9.80 -22.35 37.35
C ASP A 5 -9.91 -22.74 35.88
N ASP A 6 -8.86 -22.48 35.10
CA ASP A 6 -8.75 -22.80 33.68
C ASP A 6 -7.57 -23.77 33.48
N PHE A 7 -7.80 -24.96 32.96
CA PHE A 7 -6.75 -25.98 32.80
C PHE A 7 -7.02 -26.95 31.64
N GLY A 8 -6.05 -27.78 31.34
CA GLY A 8 -6.19 -28.87 30.38
C GLY A 8 -6.40 -28.43 28.94
N ILE A 9 -5.75 -27.32 28.52
CA ILE A 9 -5.87 -26.84 27.15
C ILE A 9 -5.34 -27.89 26.17
N THR A 10 -6.12 -28.21 25.15
CA THR A 10 -5.79 -29.16 24.10
C THR A 10 -6.14 -28.57 22.74
N PHE A 11 -5.22 -28.63 21.79
CA PHE A 11 -5.42 -28.14 20.43
C PHE A 11 -5.86 -29.29 19.51
N ALA A 12 -6.74 -29.02 18.56
CA ALA A 12 -7.17 -29.94 17.52
C ALA A 12 -6.15 -29.96 16.37
N GLY A 13 -5.09 -30.72 16.54
CA GLY A 13 -4.02 -30.83 15.54
C GLY A 13 -3.24 -29.53 15.38
N LYS A 14 -3.14 -29.06 14.12
CA LYS A 14 -2.49 -27.78 13.77
C LYS A 14 -3.45 -26.58 13.71
N GLU A 15 -4.71 -26.81 13.99
CA GLU A 15 -5.73 -25.78 13.93
C GLU A 15 -5.73 -24.92 15.21
N GLU A 16 -6.00 -23.62 15.07
CA GLU A 16 -6.08 -22.70 16.21
C GLU A 16 -7.44 -22.82 16.91
N ARG A 17 -7.89 -24.04 17.10
CA ARG A 17 -9.10 -24.39 17.87
C ARG A 17 -8.80 -25.55 18.81
N GLY A 18 -9.58 -25.66 19.86
CA GLY A 18 -9.35 -26.71 20.83
C GLY A 18 -10.38 -26.68 21.95
N PHE A 19 -10.00 -27.35 23.03
CA PHE A 19 -10.83 -27.47 24.23
C PHE A 19 -10.01 -27.14 25.48
N PHE A 20 -10.68 -26.70 26.50
CA PHE A 20 -10.14 -26.50 27.85
C PHE A 20 -11.19 -26.78 28.89
N CYS A 21 -10.77 -27.09 30.11
CA CYS A 21 -11.65 -27.29 31.23
C CYS A 21 -11.70 -26.03 32.09
N SER A 22 -12.88 -25.68 32.57
CA SER A 22 -13.04 -24.54 33.46
C SER A 22 -14.34 -24.66 34.30
N ASN A 23 -14.31 -24.14 35.50
CA ASN A 23 -15.48 -23.99 36.33
C ASN A 23 -16.18 -22.62 36.16
N ARG A 24 -15.79 -21.85 35.11
CA ARG A 24 -16.46 -20.59 34.81
C ARG A 24 -17.93 -20.76 34.58
N ASN A 25 -18.71 -19.84 35.09
CA ASN A 25 -20.19 -19.83 34.99
C ASN A 25 -20.91 -20.98 35.70
N ASP A 26 -20.27 -21.80 36.54
CA ASP A 26 -20.93 -22.77 37.39
C ASP A 26 -20.86 -22.32 38.87
N ALA A 27 -22.02 -21.95 39.43
CA ALA A 27 -22.10 -21.49 40.82
C ALA A 27 -21.76 -22.58 41.86
N ARG A 28 -21.74 -23.87 41.46
CA ARG A 28 -21.38 -25.02 42.30
C ARG A 28 -19.91 -25.38 42.22
N GLY A 29 -19.16 -24.74 41.29
CA GLY A 29 -17.74 -24.95 41.12
C GLY A 29 -17.37 -26.23 40.34
N TYR A 30 -18.30 -26.83 39.57
CA TYR A 30 -17.98 -27.96 38.71
C TYR A 30 -17.30 -27.54 37.44
N ASP A 31 -16.34 -28.34 36.98
CA ASP A 31 -15.64 -28.13 35.74
C ASP A 31 -16.47 -28.57 34.53
N HIS A 32 -16.41 -27.75 33.49
CA HIS A 32 -17.01 -27.99 32.20
C HIS A 32 -15.97 -27.94 31.11
N ILE A 33 -16.22 -28.64 30.00
CA ILE A 33 -15.37 -28.58 28.82
C ILE A 33 -15.89 -27.48 27.91
N TYR A 34 -15.02 -26.52 27.59
CA TYR A 34 -15.30 -25.44 26.68
C TYR A 34 -14.49 -25.64 25.38
N SER A 35 -15.08 -25.29 24.27
CA SER A 35 -14.35 -25.15 23.01
C SER A 35 -13.89 -23.71 22.83
N PHE A 36 -12.76 -23.56 22.20
CA PHE A 36 -12.29 -22.26 21.70
C PHE A 36 -11.90 -22.40 20.24
N GLU A 37 -12.06 -21.32 19.51
CA GLU A 37 -11.59 -21.15 18.16
C GLU A 37 -11.00 -19.76 18.05
N ARG A 38 -9.79 -19.67 17.53
CA ARG A 38 -9.18 -18.38 17.20
C ARG A 38 -9.55 -18.04 15.77
N PRO A 39 -10.25 -16.94 15.54
CA PRO A 39 -10.63 -16.56 14.19
C PRO A 39 -9.37 -16.34 13.34
N THR A 40 -9.33 -16.94 12.16
CA THR A 40 -8.31 -16.63 11.16
C THR A 40 -8.54 -15.20 10.68
N ILE A 41 -7.59 -14.33 10.95
CA ILE A 41 -7.63 -12.95 10.49
C ILE A 41 -6.99 -12.91 9.12
N THR A 42 -7.76 -12.44 8.15
CA THR A 42 -7.32 -12.29 6.77
C THR A 42 -7.17 -10.81 6.44
N ILE A 43 -5.99 -10.43 5.99
CA ILE A 43 -5.69 -9.07 5.52
C ILE A 43 -5.63 -9.10 3.99
N PHE A 44 -6.37 -8.24 3.35
CA PHE A 44 -6.30 -8.04 1.91
C PHE A 44 -5.77 -6.66 1.57
N ILE A 45 -5.10 -6.59 0.44
CA ILE A 45 -4.91 -5.35 -0.29
C ILE A 45 -5.60 -5.46 -1.64
N GLU A 46 -6.33 -4.43 -2.01
CA GLU A 46 -6.98 -4.32 -3.31
C GLU A 46 -6.92 -2.89 -3.82
N GLY A 47 -7.14 -2.71 -5.09
CA GLY A 47 -7.17 -1.39 -5.72
C GLY A 47 -7.24 -1.50 -7.23
N ILE A 48 -7.05 -0.37 -7.88
CA ILE A 48 -7.04 -0.25 -9.33
C ILE A 48 -5.68 0.26 -9.83
N VAL A 49 -5.36 -0.08 -11.06
CA VAL A 49 -4.24 0.51 -11.81
C VAL A 49 -4.79 1.14 -13.08
N ASN A 50 -4.89 2.46 -13.05
CA ASN A 50 -5.42 3.26 -14.15
C ASN A 50 -4.33 4.21 -14.67
N ASP A 51 -4.58 4.77 -15.84
CA ASP A 51 -3.81 5.93 -16.30
C ASP A 51 -4.32 7.23 -15.65
N VAL A 52 -3.66 8.35 -15.95
CA VAL A 52 -4.02 9.68 -15.43
C VAL A 52 -5.38 10.20 -15.95
N ASP A 53 -5.91 9.58 -16.99
CA ASP A 53 -7.23 9.88 -17.55
C ASP A 53 -8.31 8.90 -17.00
N GLU A 54 -7.96 8.13 -15.93
CA GLU A 54 -8.80 7.15 -15.23
C GLU A 54 -9.20 5.90 -16.07
N TYR A 55 -8.50 5.61 -17.16
CA TYR A 55 -8.72 4.38 -17.93
C TYR A 55 -7.91 3.21 -17.37
N PRO A 56 -8.50 2.01 -17.26
CA PRO A 56 -7.79 0.81 -16.79
C PRO A 56 -6.61 0.45 -17.69
N ILE A 57 -5.49 0.07 -17.09
CA ILE A 57 -4.32 -0.40 -17.82
C ILE A 57 -4.26 -1.93 -17.75
N GLU A 58 -4.75 -2.62 -18.80
CA GLU A 58 -4.91 -4.08 -18.83
C GLU A 58 -3.60 -4.87 -18.67
N ASP A 59 -2.47 -4.35 -19.19
CA ASP A 59 -1.17 -5.00 -19.13
C ASP A 59 -0.34 -4.57 -17.90
N ALA A 60 -0.96 -3.89 -16.95
CA ALA A 60 -0.28 -3.46 -15.73
C ALA A 60 0.01 -4.65 -14.80
N THR A 61 1.00 -4.46 -13.96
CA THR A 61 1.42 -5.44 -12.97
C THR A 61 1.73 -4.74 -11.67
N VAL A 62 1.25 -5.28 -10.56
CA VAL A 62 1.61 -4.83 -9.22
C VAL A 62 2.58 -5.85 -8.61
N ARG A 63 3.80 -5.43 -8.33
CA ARG A 63 4.77 -6.23 -7.59
C ARG A 63 4.69 -5.84 -6.12
N ILE A 64 4.63 -6.85 -5.24
CA ILE A 64 4.56 -6.66 -3.79
C ILE A 64 5.71 -7.43 -3.16
N VAL A 65 6.51 -6.72 -2.37
CA VAL A 65 7.65 -7.28 -1.63
C VAL A 65 7.45 -6.97 -0.15
N GLY A 66 7.43 -8.01 0.67
CA GLY A 66 7.26 -7.91 2.11
C GLY A 66 8.53 -8.27 2.89
N LYS A 67 8.64 -7.76 4.11
CA LYS A 67 9.71 -8.17 5.04
C LYS A 67 9.55 -9.60 5.56
N ASP A 68 8.38 -10.20 5.39
CA ASP A 68 8.07 -11.61 5.63
C ASP A 68 8.65 -12.57 4.58
N GLY A 69 9.26 -12.02 3.52
CA GLY A 69 9.79 -12.76 2.39
C GLY A 69 8.81 -12.88 1.22
N LEU A 70 7.60 -12.33 1.32
CA LEU A 70 6.67 -12.25 0.19
C LEU A 70 7.32 -11.49 -0.97
N ASN A 71 7.28 -12.07 -2.17
CA ASN A 71 7.72 -11.43 -3.41
C ASN A 71 6.85 -11.94 -4.54
N VAL A 72 5.75 -11.27 -4.76
CA VAL A 72 4.77 -11.66 -5.76
C VAL A 72 4.61 -10.59 -6.82
N LYS A 73 4.28 -11.04 -8.02
CA LYS A 73 3.95 -10.20 -9.15
C LYS A 73 2.52 -10.53 -9.58
N VAL A 74 1.62 -9.58 -9.38
CA VAL A 74 0.19 -9.74 -9.60
C VAL A 74 -0.18 -9.05 -10.90
N PRO A 75 -0.64 -9.80 -11.91
CA PRO A 75 -1.22 -9.18 -13.10
C PRO A 75 -2.53 -8.50 -12.73
N VAL A 76 -2.73 -7.32 -13.26
CA VAL A 76 -3.98 -6.58 -13.11
C VAL A 76 -5.03 -7.19 -14.03
N LYS A 77 -6.28 -7.24 -13.57
CA LYS A 77 -7.39 -7.72 -14.39
C LYS A 77 -7.74 -6.70 -15.48
N LYS A 78 -8.55 -7.10 -16.45
CA LYS A 78 -8.99 -6.23 -17.56
C LYS A 78 -9.72 -4.96 -17.13
N ASP A 79 -10.36 -5.00 -15.97
CA ASP A 79 -11.05 -3.87 -15.36
C ASP A 79 -10.13 -2.96 -14.53
N GLY A 80 -8.81 -3.20 -14.57
CA GLY A 80 -7.82 -2.47 -13.82
C GLY A 80 -7.65 -2.94 -12.37
N THR A 81 -8.45 -3.88 -11.87
CA THR A 81 -8.42 -4.29 -10.46
C THR A 81 -7.34 -5.31 -10.14
N TYR A 82 -6.83 -5.27 -8.91
CA TYR A 82 -5.98 -6.30 -8.34
C TYR A 82 -6.39 -6.57 -6.88
N ARG A 83 -6.06 -7.77 -6.37
CA ARG A 83 -6.29 -8.14 -4.99
C ARG A 83 -5.27 -9.20 -4.55
N VAL A 84 -4.71 -9.03 -3.35
CA VAL A 84 -3.73 -9.95 -2.76
C VAL A 84 -4.00 -10.10 -1.27
N GLU A 85 -3.80 -11.30 -0.76
CA GLU A 85 -3.79 -11.57 0.66
C GLU A 85 -2.41 -11.27 1.23
N LEU A 86 -2.37 -10.60 2.38
CA LEU A 86 -1.16 -10.18 3.07
C LEU A 86 -1.16 -10.68 4.53
N GLU A 87 0.02 -10.76 5.11
CA GLU A 87 0.18 -10.98 6.54
C GLU A 87 0.03 -9.68 7.33
N ARG A 88 -0.35 -9.80 8.60
CA ARG A 88 -0.47 -8.67 9.51
C ARG A 88 0.89 -8.27 10.10
N ASP A 89 0.98 -6.99 10.50
CA ASP A 89 2.17 -6.40 11.15
C ASP A 89 3.46 -6.49 10.30
N ILE A 90 3.29 -6.39 8.98
CA ILE A 90 4.38 -6.46 8.00
C ILE A 90 4.45 -5.15 7.20
N ARG A 91 5.68 -4.77 6.85
CA ARG A 91 5.93 -3.68 5.90
C ARG A 91 6.10 -4.25 4.50
N TYR A 92 5.33 -3.70 3.59
CA TYR A 92 5.32 -4.04 2.17
C TYR A 92 5.74 -2.84 1.33
N VAL A 93 6.52 -3.10 0.30
CA VAL A 93 6.77 -2.16 -0.79
C VAL A 93 6.06 -2.68 -2.03
N MET A 94 5.25 -1.83 -2.62
CA MET A 94 4.47 -2.14 -3.81
C MET A 94 4.96 -1.29 -4.96
N MET A 95 5.00 -1.86 -6.16
CA MET A 95 5.34 -1.16 -7.39
C MET A 95 4.35 -1.53 -8.48
N ALA A 96 3.59 -0.55 -8.92
CA ALA A 96 2.79 -0.68 -10.13
C ALA A 96 3.63 -0.31 -11.36
N SER A 97 3.54 -1.11 -12.41
CA SER A 97 4.29 -0.94 -13.65
C SER A 97 3.49 -1.40 -14.85
N ALA A 98 3.61 -0.68 -15.95
CA ALA A 98 3.04 -1.05 -17.25
C ALA A 98 3.94 -0.57 -18.38
N ARG A 99 3.87 -1.23 -19.53
CA ARG A 99 4.67 -0.85 -20.70
C ARG A 99 4.25 0.53 -21.23
N GLY A 100 5.19 1.44 -21.35
CA GLY A 100 4.95 2.81 -21.83
C GLY A 100 4.45 3.78 -20.76
N TYR A 101 4.46 3.37 -19.51
CA TYR A 101 4.07 4.19 -18.34
C TYR A 101 5.23 4.32 -17.35
N LEU A 102 5.21 5.39 -16.59
CA LEU A 102 6.09 5.56 -15.43
C LEU A 102 5.64 4.65 -14.30
N ASN A 103 6.58 4.00 -13.62
CA ASN A 103 6.30 3.19 -12.45
C ASN A 103 5.90 4.08 -11.27
N GLN A 104 5.09 3.52 -10.38
CA GLN A 104 4.72 4.17 -9.13
C GLN A 104 4.93 3.21 -7.97
N ASN A 105 5.62 3.67 -6.92
CA ASN A 105 5.85 2.91 -5.70
C ASN A 105 4.95 3.40 -4.57
N TYR A 106 4.54 2.45 -3.73
CA TYR A 106 3.79 2.70 -2.51
C TYR A 106 4.31 1.83 -1.37
N GLU A 107 4.45 2.41 -0.20
CA GLU A 107 4.80 1.67 1.01
C GLU A 107 3.57 1.50 1.89
N LEU A 108 3.30 0.26 2.29
CA LEU A 108 2.21 -0.11 3.17
C LEU A 108 2.78 -0.79 4.43
N HIS A 109 2.26 -0.44 5.58
CA HIS A 109 2.44 -1.22 6.79
C HIS A 109 1.07 -1.74 7.23
N THR A 110 0.89 -3.06 7.18
CA THR A 110 -0.30 -3.71 7.75
C THR A 110 -0.17 -3.67 9.27
N GLY A 111 -1.25 -3.24 9.95
CA GLY A 111 -1.26 -3.16 11.41
C GLY A 111 -1.35 -4.52 12.09
N PRO A 112 -1.27 -4.55 13.43
CA PRO A 112 -1.51 -5.74 14.25
C PRO A 112 -3.01 -6.01 14.39
N GLU A 113 -3.73 -6.02 13.29
CA GLU A 113 -5.19 -6.08 13.22
C GLU A 113 -5.75 -7.31 13.96
N GLU A 114 -6.82 -7.11 14.72
CA GLU A 114 -7.58 -8.17 15.41
C GLU A 114 -8.81 -8.64 14.64
N LYS A 115 -9.05 -8.06 13.47
CA LYS A 115 -10.18 -8.34 12.57
C LYS A 115 -9.69 -8.40 11.13
N ASN A 116 -10.53 -8.99 10.27
CA ASN A 116 -10.30 -8.92 8.83
C ASN A 116 -10.27 -7.46 8.38
N GLU A 117 -9.24 -7.10 7.64
CA GLU A 117 -9.02 -5.75 7.13
C GLU A 117 -8.72 -5.79 5.62
N THR A 118 -9.16 -4.76 4.92
CA THR A 118 -8.85 -4.58 3.51
C THR A 118 -8.27 -3.19 3.31
N TYR A 119 -7.02 -3.13 2.85
CA TYR A 119 -6.34 -1.89 2.48
C TYR A 119 -6.63 -1.58 1.02
N ILE A 120 -6.98 -0.33 0.73
CA ILE A 120 -7.23 0.12 -0.65
C ILE A 120 -6.03 0.96 -1.08
N VAL A 121 -5.37 0.55 -2.17
CA VAL A 121 -4.26 1.28 -2.77
C VAL A 121 -4.46 1.35 -4.28
N ASP A 122 -4.73 2.55 -4.75
CA ASP A 122 -4.93 2.84 -6.17
C ASP A 122 -3.67 3.44 -6.78
N PHE A 123 -3.35 3.05 -8.01
CA PHE A 123 -2.24 3.56 -8.78
C PHE A 123 -2.74 4.26 -10.05
N PHE A 124 -2.20 5.47 -10.29
CA PHE A 124 -2.48 6.25 -11.49
C PHE A 124 -1.18 6.50 -12.24
N LEU A 125 -0.92 5.70 -13.27
CA LEU A 125 0.34 5.73 -13.99
C LEU A 125 0.33 6.78 -15.12
N SER A 126 1.37 7.60 -15.15
CA SER A 126 1.56 8.58 -16.23
C SER A 126 2.21 7.94 -17.45
N PRO A 127 1.67 8.10 -18.66
CA PRO A 127 2.32 7.63 -19.87
C PRO A 127 3.62 8.40 -20.13
N ILE A 128 4.69 7.69 -20.50
CA ILE A 128 6.02 8.29 -20.80
C ILE A 128 5.94 9.27 -21.96
N SER A 129 4.98 9.08 -22.87
CA SER A 129 4.81 9.93 -24.05
C SER A 129 4.16 11.30 -23.78
N LYS A 130 3.54 11.49 -22.62
CA LYS A 130 2.91 12.77 -22.23
C LYS A 130 3.86 13.58 -21.35
N PRO A 131 3.96 14.89 -21.56
CA PRO A 131 4.66 15.77 -20.62
C PRO A 131 3.99 15.71 -19.23
N VAL A 132 4.80 15.58 -18.19
CA VAL A 132 4.33 15.71 -16.79
C VAL A 132 4.41 17.19 -16.42
N VAL A 133 3.26 17.78 -16.12
CA VAL A 133 3.22 19.17 -15.65
C VAL A 133 3.59 19.20 -14.19
N ILE A 134 4.59 20.04 -13.86
CA ILE A 134 5.00 20.27 -12.48
C ILE A 134 4.43 21.64 -12.09
N ASP A 135 3.33 21.61 -11.39
CA ASP A 135 2.68 22.84 -10.89
C ASP A 135 3.41 23.39 -9.66
N ASN A 136 3.12 24.65 -9.35
CA ASN A 136 3.57 25.31 -8.11
C ASN A 136 5.10 25.50 -7.96
N ILE A 137 5.84 25.64 -9.07
CA ILE A 137 7.22 26.11 -9.01
C ILE A 137 7.24 27.65 -9.05
N PHE A 138 7.41 28.26 -7.88
CA PHE A 138 7.42 29.71 -7.73
C PHE A 138 8.76 30.21 -7.24
N TYR A 139 9.14 31.38 -7.76
CA TYR A 139 10.28 32.18 -7.32
C TYR A 139 9.76 33.51 -6.76
N ASP A 140 10.49 34.10 -5.84
CA ASP A 140 10.26 35.49 -5.49
C ASP A 140 10.69 36.42 -6.62
N PHE A 141 10.06 37.61 -6.69
CA PHE A 141 10.43 38.59 -7.71
C PHE A 141 11.92 38.93 -7.61
N ASP A 142 12.61 38.88 -8.76
CA ASP A 142 14.06 39.12 -8.90
C ASP A 142 14.96 38.21 -8.01
N LYS A 143 14.52 36.98 -7.70
CA LYS A 143 15.31 36.00 -6.95
C LYS A 143 15.32 34.63 -7.60
N ALA A 144 16.46 33.94 -7.46
CA ALA A 144 16.62 32.55 -7.89
C ALA A 144 16.35 31.53 -6.76
N THR A 145 15.85 32.00 -5.62
CA THR A 145 15.54 31.12 -4.47
C THR A 145 14.16 30.53 -4.57
N LEU A 146 14.09 29.20 -4.48
CA LEU A 146 12.83 28.46 -4.44
C LEU A 146 12.04 28.74 -3.16
N ARG A 147 10.75 28.92 -3.31
CA ARG A 147 9.82 28.99 -2.17
C ARG A 147 9.60 27.58 -1.55
N PRO A 148 9.15 27.49 -0.29
CA PRO A 148 8.90 26.21 0.37
C PRO A 148 7.91 25.31 -0.40
N GLU A 149 6.88 25.90 -1.02
CA GLU A 149 5.88 25.19 -1.82
C GLU A 149 6.51 24.52 -3.05
N SER A 150 7.45 25.23 -3.69
CA SER A 150 8.19 24.72 -4.85
C SER A 150 9.09 23.52 -4.48
N LYS A 151 9.60 23.47 -3.26
CA LYS A 151 10.41 22.35 -2.79
C LYS A 151 9.58 21.07 -2.73
N LYS A 152 8.33 21.15 -2.25
CA LYS A 152 7.43 19.98 -2.18
C LYS A 152 7.16 19.42 -3.58
N ALA A 153 6.86 20.26 -4.57
CA ALA A 153 6.63 19.81 -5.95
C ALA A 153 7.89 19.16 -6.55
N LEU A 154 9.08 19.68 -6.25
CA LEU A 154 10.34 19.08 -6.67
C LEU A 154 10.64 17.76 -5.93
N ASP A 155 10.28 17.62 -4.67
CA ASP A 155 10.42 16.37 -3.93
C ASP A 155 9.54 15.26 -4.52
N GLU A 156 8.33 15.59 -4.98
CA GLU A 156 7.46 14.66 -5.71
C GLU A 156 8.08 14.23 -7.05
N MET A 157 8.71 15.16 -7.78
CA MET A 157 9.44 14.86 -9.00
C MET A 157 10.65 13.95 -8.70
N ILE A 158 11.40 14.21 -7.64
CA ILE A 158 12.53 13.37 -7.22
C ILE A 158 12.05 11.95 -6.91
N LYS A 159 10.91 11.80 -6.23
CA LYS A 159 10.31 10.50 -5.97
C LYS A 159 9.99 9.78 -7.29
N MET A 160 9.32 10.45 -8.20
CA MET A 160 8.99 9.91 -9.53
C MET A 160 10.24 9.43 -10.28
N LEU A 161 11.34 10.19 -10.26
CA LEU A 161 12.59 9.80 -10.90
C LEU A 161 13.27 8.62 -10.20
N ASN A 162 13.22 8.55 -8.88
CA ASN A 162 13.73 7.40 -8.12
C ASN A 162 12.95 6.12 -8.41
N ASP A 163 11.64 6.24 -8.62
CA ASP A 163 10.78 5.12 -9.02
C ASP A 163 11.05 4.66 -10.46
N ASN A 164 11.70 5.52 -11.27
CA ASN A 164 11.96 5.31 -12.70
C ASN A 164 13.42 5.59 -13.09
N PRO A 165 14.41 4.83 -12.60
CA PRO A 165 15.84 5.15 -12.76
C PRO A 165 16.34 5.11 -14.21
N ASN A 166 15.59 4.53 -15.13
CA ASN A 166 15.93 4.44 -16.56
C ASN A 166 15.31 5.55 -17.41
N VAL A 167 14.62 6.50 -16.80
CA VAL A 167 13.95 7.60 -17.49
C VAL A 167 14.87 8.83 -17.49
N THR A 168 15.03 9.44 -18.66
CA THR A 168 15.69 10.74 -18.82
C THR A 168 14.62 11.80 -19.07
N ILE A 169 14.70 12.93 -18.38
CA ILE A 169 13.75 14.03 -18.50
C ILE A 169 14.40 15.27 -19.08
N GLU A 170 13.61 16.10 -19.73
CA GLU A 170 13.91 17.48 -20.08
C GLU A 170 13.02 18.40 -19.28
N LEU A 171 13.60 19.40 -18.61
CA LEU A 171 12.85 20.40 -17.87
C LEU A 171 12.65 21.65 -18.75
N GLY A 172 11.40 21.91 -19.11
CA GLY A 172 11.00 23.13 -19.81
C GLY A 172 10.46 24.16 -18.83
N ALA A 173 10.97 25.37 -18.86
CA ALA A 173 10.43 26.51 -18.15
C ALA A 173 9.93 27.57 -19.13
N HIS A 174 8.71 28.04 -18.95
CA HIS A 174 8.11 29.07 -19.77
C HIS A 174 7.89 30.32 -18.94
N THR A 175 8.49 31.43 -19.36
CA THR A 175 8.25 32.76 -18.75
C THR A 175 7.16 33.49 -19.53
N ASP A 176 6.50 34.43 -18.86
CA ASP A 176 5.60 35.35 -19.52
C ASP A 176 6.39 36.39 -20.38
N ARG A 177 5.66 37.08 -21.24
CA ARG A 177 6.22 38.04 -22.22
C ARG A 177 6.75 39.35 -21.62
N LYS A 178 6.84 39.49 -20.30
CA LYS A 178 7.24 40.71 -19.59
C LYS A 178 8.71 40.75 -19.16
N GLY A 179 9.61 40.28 -20.03
CA GLY A 179 11.05 40.46 -19.86
C GLY A 179 11.65 41.14 -21.08
N THR A 180 12.61 42.01 -20.89
CA THR A 180 13.49 42.49 -22.00
C THR A 180 14.53 41.42 -22.25
N ASP A 181 14.68 41.02 -23.51
CA ASP A 181 15.83 40.20 -23.95
C ASP A 181 17.12 40.91 -23.57
N GLN A 182 17.89 40.36 -22.64
CA GLN A 182 19.26 40.74 -22.37
C GLN A 182 20.21 39.65 -22.85
#